data_8cdeaf17c15a27bb3cd0fd195726c38e
#
_entry.id   8cdeaf17c15a27bb3cd0fd195726c38e
#
_cell.length_a   1.000
_cell.length_b   1.000
_cell.length_c   1.000
_cell.angle_alpha   90.00
_cell.angle_beta   90.00
_cell.angle_gamma   90.00
#
_symmetry.space_group_name_H-M   'P 1'
#
loop_
_entity.id
_entity.type
_entity.pdbx_description
1 polymer ?
#
loop_
_entity_poly.entity_id
_entity_poly.type
_entity_poly.pdbx_seq_one_letter_code
_entity_poly.pdbx_strand_id
1 'polypeptide(L)'
;MLFRSFFMLSIVSIVGASFLRFTSPAQNDLIGFFLIQGANFCFALGQVLYKYFEKWTGRTPNGMSDFAYFYIGALIFTTIGFLSSDVKTPLPNDIATWLLIVWMGVGASGLGFYFWDKGSLFVSSGTLAVMNNLVIPLGLMVEILFFGQALNSETYLIGTLIIVVSILVSLRK
;
A
#
# COMPACT_ATOMS: atom_id res chain seq x y z
N MET A 1 26.80 4.72 -3.39
CA MET A 1 26.36 5.69 -2.35
C MET A 1 24.84 5.90 -2.33
N LEU A 2 24.15 5.99 -3.45
CA LEU A 2 22.70 6.21 -3.56
C LEU A 2 21.84 5.19 -2.80
N PHE A 3 22.14 3.89 -2.89
CA PHE A 3 21.35 2.84 -2.23
C PHE A 3 21.27 3.01 -0.70
N ARG A 4 22.40 3.33 -0.04
CA ARG A 4 22.43 3.55 1.42
C ARG A 4 21.58 4.76 1.84
N SER A 5 21.56 5.81 1.03
CA SER A 5 20.78 7.02 1.31
C SER A 5 19.26 6.75 1.21
N PHE A 6 18.81 6.02 0.18
CA PHE A 6 17.40 5.64 0.05
C PHE A 6 16.94 4.66 1.13
N PHE A 7 17.81 3.74 1.53
CA PHE A 7 17.54 2.81 2.63
C PHE A 7 17.35 3.57 3.95
N MET A 8 18.22 4.53 4.26
CA MET A 8 18.06 5.37 5.45
C MET A 8 16.77 6.20 5.42
N LEU A 9 16.41 6.80 4.29
CA LEU A 9 15.15 7.55 4.14
C LEU A 9 13.93 6.66 4.34
N SER A 10 13.97 5.42 3.86
CA SER A 10 12.90 4.44 4.10
C SER A 10 12.75 4.10 5.59
N ILE A 11 13.87 3.91 6.31
CA ILE A 11 13.84 3.69 7.76
C ILE A 11 13.25 4.90 8.49
N VAL A 12 13.68 6.11 8.17
CA VAL A 12 13.15 7.34 8.78
C VAL A 12 11.65 7.47 8.53
N SER A 13 11.18 7.13 7.33
CA SER A 13 9.76 7.13 6.99
C SER A 13 8.98 6.07 7.78
N ILE A 14 9.53 4.88 7.99
CA ILE A 14 8.94 3.82 8.84
C ILE A 14 8.83 4.30 10.29
N VAL A 15 9.86 4.94 10.83
CA VAL A 15 9.82 5.52 12.17
C VAL A 15 8.70 6.56 12.28
N GLY A 16 8.57 7.47 11.29
CA GLY A 16 7.48 8.44 11.24
C GLY A 16 6.10 7.78 11.23
N ALA A 17 5.93 6.72 10.43
CA ALA A 17 4.69 5.95 10.36
C ALA A 17 4.38 5.22 11.69
N SER A 18 5.41 4.71 12.38
CA SER A 18 5.27 4.06 13.69
C SER A 18 4.79 5.06 14.75
N PHE A 19 5.28 6.30 14.72
CA PHE A 19 4.81 7.36 15.61
C PHE A 19 3.31 7.66 15.46
N LEU A 20 2.80 7.54 14.23
CA LEU A 20 1.38 7.80 13.95
C LEU A 20 0.45 6.67 14.45
N ARG A 21 0.96 5.43 14.53
CA ARG A 21 0.16 4.23 14.82
C ARG A 21 0.58 3.48 16.09
N PHE A 22 1.32 4.12 17.00
CA PHE A 22 1.78 3.47 18.22
C PHE A 22 0.60 3.31 19.20
N THR A 23 -0.20 2.27 18.97
CA THR A 23 -1.17 1.73 19.94
C THR A 23 -0.64 0.40 20.46
N SER A 24 -0.77 0.17 21.77
CA SER A 24 -0.33 -1.08 22.38
C SER A 24 -0.98 -2.28 21.69
N PRO A 25 -0.21 -3.22 21.12
CA PRO A 25 -0.80 -4.40 20.50
C PRO A 25 -1.52 -5.23 21.56
N ALA A 26 -2.75 -5.61 21.30
CA ALA A 26 -3.44 -6.61 22.10
C ALA A 26 -2.68 -7.96 21.99
N GLN A 27 -2.59 -8.71 23.08
CA GLN A 27 -1.75 -9.91 23.18
C GLN A 27 -2.07 -11.04 22.17
N ASN A 28 -3.19 -10.97 21.45
CA ASN A 28 -3.65 -12.00 20.51
C ASN A 28 -3.42 -11.69 19.02
N ASP A 29 -2.74 -10.58 18.67
CA ASP A 29 -2.67 -10.12 17.27
C ASP A 29 -1.39 -10.52 16.53
N LEU A 30 -0.55 -11.42 17.07
CA LEU A 30 0.70 -11.83 16.43
C LEU A 30 0.46 -12.49 15.06
N ILE A 31 -0.56 -13.34 14.95
CA ILE A 31 -0.89 -13.99 13.67
C ILE A 31 -1.31 -12.95 12.65
N GLY A 32 -2.21 -12.03 13.02
CA GLY A 32 -2.63 -10.92 12.17
C GLY A 32 -1.46 -10.03 11.76
N PHE A 33 -0.55 -9.75 12.70
CA PHE A 33 0.68 -8.99 12.40
C PHE A 33 1.54 -9.69 11.34
N PHE A 34 1.83 -10.98 11.48
CA PHE A 34 2.64 -11.71 10.50
C PHE A 34 1.95 -11.85 9.14
N LEU A 35 0.62 -12.01 9.11
CA LEU A 35 -0.14 -12.01 7.86
C LEU A 35 -0.03 -10.67 7.13
N ILE A 36 -0.15 -9.55 7.84
CA ILE A 36 0.02 -8.21 7.26
C ILE A 36 1.45 -8.01 6.76
N GLN A 37 2.47 -8.45 7.52
CA GLN A 37 3.86 -8.34 7.05
C GLN A 37 4.10 -9.21 5.81
N GLY A 38 3.53 -10.40 5.74
CA GLY A 38 3.56 -11.25 4.56
C GLY A 38 2.92 -10.57 3.34
N ALA A 39 1.76 -9.97 3.51
CA ALA A 39 1.07 -9.20 2.46
C ALA A 39 1.92 -8.01 1.99
N ASN A 40 2.50 -7.23 2.92
CA ASN A 40 3.37 -6.11 2.60
C ASN A 40 4.63 -6.56 1.84
N PHE A 41 5.22 -7.70 2.22
CA PHE A 41 6.36 -8.27 1.52
C PHE A 41 5.98 -8.67 0.09
N CYS A 42 4.87 -9.38 -0.11
CA CYS A 42 4.39 -9.77 -1.43
C CYS A 42 4.10 -8.54 -2.31
N PHE A 43 3.49 -7.50 -1.73
CA PHE A 43 3.22 -6.24 -2.43
C PHE A 43 4.50 -5.54 -2.87
N ALA A 44 5.47 -5.38 -1.97
CA ALA A 44 6.76 -4.78 -2.29
C ALA A 44 7.53 -5.59 -3.35
N LEU A 45 7.51 -6.92 -3.25
CA LEU A 45 8.11 -7.81 -4.23
C LEU A 45 7.47 -7.64 -5.60
N GLY A 46 6.12 -7.60 -5.67
CA GLY A 46 5.38 -7.37 -6.91
C GLY A 46 5.76 -6.05 -7.58
N GLN A 47 5.87 -4.97 -6.81
CA GLN A 47 6.30 -3.66 -7.33
C GLN A 47 7.73 -3.69 -7.90
N VAL A 48 8.66 -4.35 -7.21
CA VAL A 48 10.05 -4.47 -7.69
C VAL A 48 10.11 -5.33 -8.94
N LEU A 49 9.42 -6.46 -8.97
CA LEU A 49 9.36 -7.35 -10.12
C LEU A 49 8.79 -6.64 -11.36
N TYR A 50 7.69 -5.91 -11.20
CA TYR A 50 7.08 -5.13 -12.29
C TYR A 50 8.03 -4.07 -12.84
N LYS A 51 8.71 -3.34 -11.95
CA LYS A 51 9.67 -2.31 -12.33
C LYS A 51 10.84 -2.85 -13.15
N TYR A 52 11.32 -4.05 -12.86
CA TYR A 52 12.43 -4.68 -13.57
C TYR A 52 12.00 -5.65 -14.64
N PHE A 53 10.69 -5.75 -14.93
CA PHE A 53 10.12 -6.67 -15.90
C PHE A 53 10.78 -6.57 -17.29
N GLU A 54 10.92 -5.34 -17.82
CA GLU A 54 11.55 -5.09 -19.10
C GLU A 54 13.01 -5.58 -19.13
N LYS A 55 13.76 -5.32 -18.07
CA LYS A 55 15.17 -5.72 -17.97
C LYS A 55 15.34 -7.24 -18.01
N TRP A 56 14.39 -7.98 -17.46
CA TRP A 56 14.49 -9.45 -17.38
C TRP A 56 13.87 -10.16 -18.56
N THR A 57 12.83 -9.60 -19.16
CA THR A 57 12.10 -10.24 -20.26
C THR A 57 12.48 -9.69 -21.63
N GLY A 58 13.17 -8.54 -21.69
CA GLY A 58 13.45 -7.82 -22.94
C GLY A 58 12.19 -7.21 -23.58
N ARG A 59 11.06 -7.23 -22.88
CA ARG A 59 9.77 -6.76 -23.36
C ARG A 59 9.30 -5.56 -22.53
N THR A 60 8.95 -4.48 -23.20
CA THR A 60 8.36 -3.31 -22.52
C THR A 60 6.99 -3.65 -21.93
N PRO A 61 6.72 -3.24 -20.69
CA PRO A 61 5.39 -3.42 -20.09
C PRO A 61 4.31 -2.79 -20.99
N ASN A 62 3.33 -3.57 -21.38
CA ASN A 62 2.26 -3.15 -22.28
C ASN A 62 1.03 -2.64 -21.52
N GLY A 63 1.26 -1.78 -20.52
CA GLY A 63 0.21 -1.05 -19.82
C GLY A 63 -0.91 -1.94 -19.29
N MET A 64 -2.12 -1.77 -19.84
CA MET A 64 -3.34 -2.39 -19.33
C MET A 64 -3.37 -3.92 -19.48
N SER A 65 -2.75 -4.46 -20.55
CA SER A 65 -2.74 -5.91 -20.79
C SER A 65 -1.90 -6.66 -19.76
N ASP A 66 -0.72 -6.15 -19.44
CA ASP A 66 0.16 -6.78 -18.46
C ASP A 66 -0.44 -6.66 -17.04
N PHE A 67 -1.11 -5.54 -16.78
CA PHE A 67 -1.81 -5.31 -15.52
C PHE A 67 -2.99 -6.28 -15.32
N ALA A 68 -3.68 -6.67 -16.39
CA ALA A 68 -4.76 -7.65 -16.31
C ALA A 68 -4.29 -9.01 -15.75
N TYR A 69 -3.05 -9.43 -16.04
CA TYR A 69 -2.51 -10.67 -15.49
C TYR A 69 -2.35 -10.65 -13.95
N PHE A 70 -2.09 -9.49 -13.36
CA PHE A 70 -2.06 -9.37 -11.89
C PHE A 70 -3.43 -9.64 -11.28
N TYR A 71 -4.50 -9.17 -11.92
CA TYR A 71 -5.86 -9.44 -11.46
C TYR A 71 -6.29 -10.88 -11.65
N ILE A 72 -5.87 -11.52 -12.74
CA ILE A 72 -6.10 -12.95 -12.94
C ILE A 72 -5.41 -13.75 -11.83
N GLY A 73 -4.15 -13.43 -11.52
CA GLY A 73 -3.43 -14.05 -10.42
C GLY A 73 -4.10 -13.81 -9.06
N ALA A 74 -4.51 -12.59 -8.79
CA ALA A 74 -5.23 -12.24 -7.56
C ALA A 74 -6.57 -12.97 -7.45
N LEU A 75 -7.32 -13.08 -8.56
CA LEU A 75 -8.59 -13.80 -8.61
C LEU A 75 -8.42 -15.29 -8.31
N ILE A 76 -7.42 -15.94 -8.89
CA ILE A 76 -7.11 -17.35 -8.63
C ILE A 76 -6.78 -17.53 -7.14
N PHE A 77 -5.88 -16.71 -6.61
CA PHE A 77 -5.44 -16.81 -5.23
C PHE A 77 -6.58 -16.56 -4.23
N THR A 78 -7.38 -15.51 -4.45
CA THR A 78 -8.53 -15.19 -3.59
C THR A 78 -9.63 -16.25 -3.68
N THR A 79 -9.86 -16.83 -4.87
CA THR A 79 -10.81 -17.93 -5.05
C THR A 79 -10.39 -19.16 -4.27
N ILE A 80 -9.10 -19.55 -4.34
CA ILE A 80 -8.58 -20.67 -3.55
C ILE A 80 -8.74 -20.39 -2.06
N GLY A 81 -8.38 -19.19 -1.60
CA GLY A 81 -8.53 -18.78 -0.20
C GLY A 81 -9.98 -18.81 0.27
N PHE A 82 -10.91 -18.34 -0.56
CA PHE A 82 -12.34 -18.37 -0.27
C PHE A 82 -12.89 -19.80 -0.16
N LEU A 83 -12.53 -20.67 -1.10
CA LEU A 83 -12.97 -22.08 -1.09
C LEU A 83 -12.37 -22.89 0.06
N SER A 84 -11.20 -22.47 0.57
CA SER A 84 -10.51 -23.10 1.70
C SER A 84 -10.97 -22.54 3.06
N SER A 85 -11.76 -21.48 3.08
CA SER A 85 -12.24 -20.86 4.31
C SER A 85 -13.61 -21.39 4.70
N ASP A 86 -13.79 -21.71 5.99
CA ASP A 86 -15.10 -22.06 6.56
C ASP A 86 -15.96 -20.82 6.86
N VAL A 87 -15.47 -19.63 6.53
CA VAL A 87 -16.16 -18.37 6.83
C VAL A 87 -17.27 -18.14 5.82
N LYS A 88 -18.50 -18.39 6.24
CA LYS A 88 -19.71 -18.03 5.51
C LYS A 88 -20.11 -16.60 5.86
N THR A 89 -19.61 -15.63 5.15
CA THR A 89 -20.10 -14.25 5.27
C THR A 89 -21.38 -14.09 4.44
N PRO A 90 -22.47 -13.60 5.02
CA PRO A 90 -23.67 -13.32 4.23
C PRO A 90 -23.37 -12.22 3.20
N LEU A 91 -23.97 -12.35 2.01
CA LEU A 91 -23.88 -11.30 1.00
C LEU A 91 -24.57 -10.03 1.52
N PRO A 92 -24.04 -8.83 1.18
CA PRO A 92 -24.66 -7.58 1.59
C PRO A 92 -26.10 -7.48 1.05
N ASN A 93 -27.02 -7.02 1.91
CA ASN A 93 -28.43 -6.86 1.56
C ASN A 93 -28.76 -5.44 1.04
N ASP A 94 -27.83 -4.49 1.18
CA ASP A 94 -28.03 -3.10 0.82
C ASP A 94 -27.18 -2.69 -0.39
N ILE A 95 -27.74 -1.80 -1.21
CA ILE A 95 -27.11 -1.30 -2.42
C ILE A 95 -25.89 -0.43 -2.12
N ALA A 96 -25.86 0.27 -0.98
CA ALA A 96 -24.76 1.13 -0.61
C ALA A 96 -23.47 0.31 -0.37
N THR A 97 -23.57 -0.82 0.30
CA THR A 97 -22.43 -1.75 0.49
C THR A 97 -21.95 -2.32 -0.85
N TRP A 98 -22.85 -2.68 -1.76
CA TRP A 98 -22.46 -3.11 -3.10
C TRP A 98 -21.74 -2.03 -3.89
N LEU A 99 -22.21 -0.79 -3.85
CA LEU A 99 -21.53 0.34 -4.50
C LEU A 99 -20.14 0.58 -3.90
N LEU A 100 -19.98 0.45 -2.58
CA LEU A 100 -18.68 0.54 -1.92
C LEU A 100 -17.74 -0.58 -2.38
N ILE A 101 -18.19 -1.82 -2.45
CA ILE A 101 -17.39 -2.96 -2.92
C ILE A 101 -16.93 -2.73 -4.37
N VAL A 102 -17.84 -2.29 -5.26
CA VAL A 102 -17.51 -1.97 -6.66
C VAL A 102 -16.52 -0.82 -6.72
N TRP A 103 -16.72 0.25 -5.95
CA TRP A 103 -15.78 1.37 -5.89
C TRP A 103 -14.39 0.94 -5.40
N MET A 104 -14.31 0.15 -4.35
CA MET A 104 -13.04 -0.38 -3.83
C MET A 104 -12.35 -1.29 -4.85
N GLY A 105 -13.10 -2.13 -5.55
CA GLY A 105 -12.55 -3.04 -6.56
C GLY A 105 -12.10 -2.31 -7.83
N VAL A 106 -12.95 -1.51 -8.44
CA VAL A 106 -12.67 -0.84 -9.71
C VAL A 106 -11.88 0.46 -9.51
N GLY A 107 -12.30 1.29 -8.56
CA GLY A 107 -11.69 2.60 -8.34
C GLY A 107 -10.37 2.50 -7.62
N ALA A 108 -10.40 2.07 -6.37
CA ALA A 108 -9.20 2.07 -5.52
C ALA A 108 -8.20 0.97 -5.95
N SER A 109 -8.65 -0.27 -6.07
CA SER A 109 -7.76 -1.38 -6.46
C SER A 109 -7.48 -1.38 -7.96
N GLY A 110 -8.50 -1.23 -8.82
CA GLY A 110 -8.33 -1.25 -10.27
C GLY A 110 -7.51 -0.09 -10.79
N LEU A 111 -8.12 1.07 -10.86
CA LEU A 111 -7.50 2.27 -11.42
C LEU A 111 -6.35 2.79 -10.53
N GLY A 112 -6.51 2.73 -9.22
CA GLY A 112 -5.49 3.19 -8.27
C GLY A 112 -4.17 2.45 -8.43
N PHE A 113 -4.19 1.13 -8.42
CA PHE A 113 -2.97 0.34 -8.62
C PHE A 113 -2.43 0.43 -10.04
N TYR A 114 -3.28 0.51 -11.06
CA TYR A 114 -2.83 0.73 -12.43
C TYR A 114 -1.98 2.01 -12.57
N PHE A 115 -2.48 3.14 -12.05
CA PHE A 115 -1.74 4.40 -12.08
C PHE A 115 -0.50 4.36 -11.21
N TRP A 116 -0.57 3.68 -10.07
CA TRP A 116 0.57 3.48 -9.19
C TRP A 116 1.70 2.70 -9.88
N ASP A 117 1.39 1.56 -10.47
CA ASP A 117 2.37 0.73 -11.16
C ASP A 117 2.96 1.44 -12.38
N LYS A 118 2.12 2.12 -13.16
CA LYS A 118 2.58 2.94 -14.26
C LYS A 118 3.50 4.07 -13.79
N GLY A 119 3.17 4.75 -12.71
CA GLY A 119 4.00 5.79 -12.09
C GLY A 119 5.31 5.25 -11.51
N SER A 120 5.31 4.02 -11.01
CA SER A 120 6.49 3.38 -10.42
C SER A 120 7.66 3.24 -11.40
N LEU A 121 7.38 3.16 -12.70
CA LEU A 121 8.41 3.06 -13.75
C LEU A 121 9.26 4.33 -13.88
N PHE A 122 8.73 5.49 -13.47
CA PHE A 122 9.39 6.79 -13.62
C PHE A 122 10.18 7.24 -12.38
N VAL A 123 10.05 6.52 -11.26
CA VAL A 123 10.73 6.88 -10.01
C VAL A 123 11.71 5.80 -9.56
N SER A 124 12.66 6.15 -8.68
CA SER A 124 13.56 5.16 -8.09
C SER A 124 12.79 4.21 -7.15
N SER A 125 13.29 2.99 -6.95
CA SER A 125 12.68 2.05 -5.99
C SER A 125 12.69 2.59 -4.56
N GLY A 126 13.69 3.40 -4.21
CA GLY A 126 13.75 4.07 -2.92
C GLY A 126 12.67 5.16 -2.77
N THR A 127 12.46 5.96 -3.81
CA THR A 127 11.37 6.96 -3.84
C THR A 127 10.00 6.27 -3.72
N LEU A 128 9.80 5.18 -4.45
CA LEU A 128 8.58 4.39 -4.38
C LEU A 128 8.30 3.87 -2.96
N ALA A 129 9.33 3.33 -2.30
CA ALA A 129 9.22 2.86 -0.92
C ALA A 129 8.84 3.96 0.06
N VAL A 130 9.40 5.17 -0.09
CA VAL A 130 9.05 6.32 0.76
C VAL A 130 7.62 6.80 0.47
N MET A 131 7.21 6.83 -0.80
CA MET A 131 5.85 7.22 -1.20
C MET A 131 4.77 6.25 -0.69
N ASN A 132 5.06 4.96 -0.57
CA ASN A 132 4.14 3.99 0.04
C ASN A 132 3.72 4.40 1.45
N ASN A 133 4.60 5.05 2.22
CA ASN A 133 4.28 5.50 3.56
C ASN A 133 3.37 6.75 3.60
N LEU A 134 3.19 7.45 2.48
CA LEU A 134 2.29 8.60 2.39
C LEU A 134 0.80 8.19 2.59
N VAL A 135 0.47 6.93 2.32
CA VAL A 135 -0.87 6.38 2.57
C VAL A 135 -1.30 6.56 4.03
N ILE A 136 -0.37 6.47 4.98
CA ILE A 136 -0.67 6.57 6.42
C ILE A 136 -1.18 7.98 6.80
N PRO A 137 -0.44 9.07 6.55
CA PRO A 137 -0.94 10.41 6.89
C PRO A 137 -2.17 10.80 6.08
N LEU A 138 -2.29 10.35 4.81
CA LEU A 138 -3.49 10.60 4.00
C LEU A 138 -4.71 9.86 4.55
N GLY A 139 -4.56 8.60 4.96
CA GLY A 139 -5.64 7.84 5.60
C GLY A 139 -6.12 8.50 6.89
N LEU A 140 -5.18 8.89 7.77
CA LEU A 140 -5.50 9.60 9.00
C LEU A 140 -6.17 10.96 8.75
N MET A 141 -5.76 11.68 7.70
CA MET A 141 -6.41 12.92 7.30
C MET A 141 -7.88 12.68 6.90
N VAL A 142 -8.16 11.62 6.16
CA VAL A 142 -9.53 11.22 5.81
C VAL A 142 -10.33 10.85 7.06
N GLU A 143 -9.74 10.11 8.01
CA GLU A 143 -10.38 9.75 9.29
C GLU A 143 -10.78 11.00 10.08
N ILE A 144 -9.92 12.04 10.12
CA ILE A 144 -10.23 13.31 10.78
C ILE A 144 -11.36 14.07 10.08
N LEU A 145 -11.24 14.23 8.75
CA LEU A 145 -12.13 15.10 7.97
C LEU A 145 -13.53 14.52 7.80
N PHE A 146 -13.64 13.21 7.64
CA PHE A 146 -14.91 12.55 7.29
C PHE A 146 -15.54 11.80 8.48
N PHE A 147 -14.74 11.33 9.42
CA PHE A 147 -15.23 10.53 10.54
C PHE A 147 -15.09 11.23 11.91
N GLY A 148 -14.55 12.45 11.93
CA GLY A 148 -14.47 13.28 13.15
C GLY A 148 -13.64 12.65 14.28
N GLN A 149 -12.70 11.76 13.95
CA GLN A 149 -11.87 11.12 14.96
C GLN A 149 -10.90 12.13 15.58
N ALA A 150 -10.89 12.21 16.92
CA ALA A 150 -9.92 13.01 17.67
C ALA A 150 -8.59 12.25 17.72
N LEU A 151 -7.62 12.69 16.93
CA LEU A 151 -6.25 12.21 17.01
C LEU A 151 -5.42 13.13 17.92
N ASN A 152 -4.39 12.55 18.55
CA ASN A 152 -3.37 13.36 19.20
C ASN A 152 -2.66 14.22 18.13
N SER A 153 -3.04 15.50 18.05
CA SER A 153 -2.62 16.41 16.99
C SER A 153 -1.09 16.56 16.89
N GLU A 154 -0.39 16.51 18.02
CA GLU A 154 1.07 16.64 18.03
C GLU A 154 1.76 15.44 17.40
N THR A 155 1.37 14.22 17.79
CA THR A 155 1.92 12.98 17.23
C THR A 155 1.63 12.88 15.74
N TYR A 156 0.42 13.25 15.30
CA TYR A 156 0.04 13.28 13.89
C TYR A 156 0.91 14.25 13.09
N LEU A 157 1.09 15.48 13.58
CA LEU A 157 1.90 16.49 12.89
C LEU A 157 3.37 16.06 12.78
N ILE A 158 3.96 15.54 13.85
CA ILE A 158 5.36 15.08 13.84
C ILE A 158 5.55 13.92 12.86
N GLY A 159 4.72 12.89 12.93
CA GLY A 159 4.82 11.73 12.04
C GLY A 159 4.62 12.09 10.57
N THR A 160 3.63 12.95 10.27
CA THR A 160 3.37 13.45 8.93
C THR A 160 4.54 14.28 8.40
N LEU A 161 5.11 15.17 9.23
CA LEU A 161 6.25 16.00 8.86
C LEU A 161 7.47 15.13 8.49
N ILE A 162 7.78 14.11 9.29
CA ILE A 162 8.87 13.18 9.03
C ILE A 162 8.69 12.49 7.68
N ILE A 163 7.49 12.01 7.36
CA ILE A 163 7.20 11.33 6.10
C ILE A 163 7.33 12.30 4.93
N VAL A 164 6.74 13.48 5.01
CA VAL A 164 6.81 14.52 3.95
C VAL A 164 8.25 14.96 3.68
N VAL A 165 9.03 15.23 4.72
CA VAL A 165 10.46 15.57 4.58
C VAL A 165 11.23 14.43 3.90
N SER A 166 10.98 13.17 4.27
CA SER A 166 11.62 12.01 3.65
C SER A 166 11.30 11.92 2.15
N ILE A 167 10.05 12.20 1.75
CA ILE A 167 9.64 12.25 0.34
C ILE A 167 10.36 13.37 -0.40
N LEU A 168 10.34 14.60 0.12
CA LEU A 168 10.98 15.76 -0.51
C LEU A 168 12.48 15.56 -0.71
N VAL A 169 13.16 14.98 0.27
CA VAL A 169 14.59 14.64 0.15
C VAL A 169 14.82 13.54 -0.88
N SER A 170 13.91 12.56 -0.97
CA SER A 170 13.99 11.47 -1.96
C SER A 170 13.79 11.97 -3.40
N LEU A 171 12.96 12.98 -3.61
CA LEU A 171 12.68 13.56 -4.94
C LEU A 171 13.81 14.47 -5.45
N ARG A 172 14.66 15.02 -4.57
CA ARG A 172 15.79 15.88 -4.94
C ARG A 172 17.02 15.14 -5.47
N LYS A 173 17.00 13.82 -5.49
CA LYS A 173 18.09 12.95 -5.94
C LYS A 173 17.70 12.16 -7.18
#